data_489a6826139128f874e788b0a29f8a0e
#
_entry.id   489a6826139128f874e788b0a29f8a0e
#
_cell.length_a   1.000
_cell.length_b   1.000
_cell.length_c   1.000
_cell.angle_alpha   90.00
_cell.angle_beta   90.00
_cell.angle_gamma   90.00
#
_symmetry.space_group_name_H-M   'P 1'
#
loop_
_entity.id
_entity.type
_entity.pdbx_description
1 polymer ?
#
loop_
_entity_poly.entity_id
_entity_poly.type
_entity_poly.pdbx_seq_one_letter_code
_entity_poly.pdbx_strand_id
1 'polypeptide(L)' 'MKEDIKGFIAETAFADPREIQEDTLLFEEGIFDSMGLLNLISFLEENYGVRTDDTDLVEDNFRNLRAIEDFVSRKKS' A
#
# COMPACT_ATOMS: atom_id res chain seq x y z
N MET A 1 -1.66 8.62 -8.60
CA MET A 1 -1.71 7.35 -7.90
C MET A 1 -0.83 7.30 -6.67
N LYS A 2 0.45 7.57 -6.83
CA LYS A 2 1.41 7.48 -5.70
C LYS A 2 1.04 8.38 -4.53
N GLU A 3 0.66 9.61 -4.80
CA GLU A 3 0.34 10.57 -3.75
C GLU A 3 -0.90 10.15 -2.95
N ASP A 4 -1.88 9.59 -3.63
CA ASP A 4 -3.11 9.13 -2.97
C ASP A 4 -2.82 7.96 -2.04
N ILE A 5 -2.02 7.02 -2.51
CA ILE A 5 -1.65 5.83 -1.73
C ILE A 5 -0.81 6.25 -0.53
N LYS A 6 0.17 7.12 -0.76
CA LYS A 6 1.04 7.63 0.30
C LYS A 6 0.23 8.35 1.37
N GLY A 7 -0.69 9.20 0.94
CA GLY A 7 -1.54 9.94 1.87
C GLY A 7 -2.41 9.02 2.71
N PHE A 8 -2.96 7.99 2.09
CA PHE A 8 -3.79 7.02 2.80
C PHE A 8 -2.97 6.27 3.86
N ILE A 9 -1.78 5.82 3.47
CA ILE A 9 -0.90 5.09 4.39
C ILE A 9 -0.53 5.98 5.58
N ALA A 10 -0.14 7.21 5.30
CA ALA A 10 0.27 8.14 6.36
C ALA A 10 -0.88 8.40 7.32
N GLU A 11 -2.07 8.60 6.80
CA GLU A 11 -3.25 8.86 7.62
C GLU A 11 -3.59 7.65 8.48
N THR A 12 -3.58 6.45 7.89
CA THR A 12 -3.92 5.22 8.59
C THR A 12 -2.91 4.91 9.69
N ALA A 13 -1.64 5.17 9.45
CA ALA A 13 -0.56 4.87 10.39
C ALA A 13 -0.26 6.01 11.35
N PHE A 14 -0.95 7.15 11.22
CA PHE A 14 -0.67 8.35 11.99
C PHE A 14 0.78 8.81 11.80
N ALA A 15 1.30 8.65 10.59
CA ALA A 15 2.66 9.02 10.24
C ALA A 15 2.67 10.29 9.37
N ASP A 16 3.80 10.97 9.36
CA ASP A 16 3.98 12.12 8.49
C ASP A 16 4.26 11.60 7.07
N PRO A 17 3.47 12.05 6.05
CA PRO A 17 3.72 11.61 4.68
C PRO A 17 5.16 11.84 4.22
N ARG A 18 5.81 12.85 4.76
CA ARG A 18 7.20 13.16 4.40
C ARG A 18 8.19 12.10 4.85
N GLU A 19 7.80 11.26 5.81
CA GLU A 19 8.63 10.17 6.29
C GLU A 19 8.49 8.91 5.44
N ILE A 20 7.50 8.89 4.55
CA ILE A 20 7.22 7.71 3.73
C ILE A 20 7.75 7.96 2.33
N GLN A 21 8.80 7.25 1.96
CA GLN A 21 9.42 7.35 0.64
C GLN A 21 9.10 6.10 -0.17
N GLU A 22 9.47 6.12 -1.45
CA GLU A 22 9.16 5.01 -2.35
C GLU A 22 9.75 3.68 -1.90
N ASP A 23 10.90 3.72 -1.26
CA ASP A 23 11.61 2.52 -0.82
C ASP A 23 11.52 2.28 0.69
N THR A 24 10.73 3.07 1.42
CA THR A 24 10.55 2.87 2.85
C THR A 24 9.90 1.51 3.09
N LEU A 25 10.53 0.69 3.92
CA LEU A 25 10.05 -0.67 4.21
C LEU A 25 8.92 -0.59 5.24
N LEU A 26 7.69 -0.60 4.75
CA LEU A 26 6.50 -0.27 5.54
C LEU A 26 6.27 -1.21 6.72
N PHE A 27 6.51 -2.50 6.54
CA PHE A 27 6.34 -3.46 7.64
C PHE A 27 7.49 -3.39 8.65
N GLU A 28 8.71 -3.29 8.15
CA GLU A 28 9.90 -3.27 9.02
C GLU A 28 10.00 -2.00 9.83
N GLU A 29 9.54 -0.87 9.27
CA GLU A 29 9.53 0.41 9.96
C GLU A 29 8.35 0.55 10.91
N GLY A 30 7.46 -0.44 10.95
CA GLY A 30 6.31 -0.41 11.83
C GLY A 30 5.18 0.48 11.35
N ILE A 31 5.21 0.92 10.09
CA ILE A 31 4.17 1.76 9.52
C ILE A 31 2.92 0.93 9.23
N PHE A 32 3.11 -0.31 8.77
CA PHE A 32 2.03 -1.25 8.48
C PHE A 32 2.00 -2.40 9.47
N ASP A 33 0.78 -2.81 9.81
CA ASP A 33 0.51 -4.10 10.41
C ASP A 33 -0.56 -4.78 9.55
N SER A 34 -1.10 -5.91 10.00
CA SER A 34 -2.10 -6.65 9.24
C SER A 34 -3.36 -5.83 8.98
N MET A 35 -3.78 -5.04 9.96
CA MET A 35 -4.98 -4.20 9.81
C MET A 35 -4.73 -3.09 8.80
N GLY A 36 -3.57 -2.46 8.86
CA GLY A 36 -3.21 -1.41 7.92
C GLY A 36 -3.18 -1.93 6.50
N LEU A 37 -2.66 -3.14 6.31
CA LEU A 37 -2.63 -3.77 4.99
C LEU A 37 -4.04 -4.02 4.47
N LEU A 38 -4.94 -4.55 5.30
CA LEU A 38 -6.32 -4.81 4.89
C LEU A 38 -7.03 -3.51 4.53
N ASN A 39 -6.80 -2.45 5.29
CA ASN A 39 -7.37 -1.15 4.97
C ASN A 39 -6.86 -0.62 3.65
N LEU A 40 -5.57 -0.80 3.37
CA LEU A 40 -4.99 -0.38 2.10
C LEU A 40 -5.62 -1.15 0.94
N ILE A 41 -5.79 -2.45 1.10
CA ILE A 41 -6.39 -3.28 0.05
C ILE A 41 -7.79 -2.78 -0.28
N SER A 42 -8.61 -2.48 0.74
CA SER A 42 -9.93 -1.92 0.52
C SER A 42 -9.86 -0.59 -0.22
N PHE A 43 -8.93 0.26 0.16
CA PHE A 43 -8.72 1.54 -0.50
C PHE A 43 -8.38 1.36 -1.98
N LEU A 44 -7.50 0.43 -2.29
CA LEU A 44 -7.10 0.18 -3.68
C LEU A 44 -8.26 -0.37 -4.50
N GLU A 45 -9.07 -1.26 -3.91
CA GLU A 45 -10.22 -1.80 -4.61
C GLU A 45 -11.26 -0.73 -4.90
N GLU A 46 -11.52 0.14 -3.93
CA GLU A 46 -12.53 1.19 -4.09
C GLU A 46 -12.09 2.30 -5.03
N ASN A 47 -10.83 2.67 -5.00
CA ASN A 47 -10.34 3.85 -5.73
C ASN A 47 -9.77 3.51 -7.10
N TYR A 48 -9.26 2.30 -7.29
CA TYR A 48 -8.61 1.91 -8.54
C TYR A 48 -9.27 0.72 -9.23
N GLY A 49 -10.29 0.15 -8.61
CA GLY A 49 -11.00 -1.00 -9.18
C GLY A 49 -10.15 -2.25 -9.26
N VAL A 50 -9.14 -2.34 -8.42
CA VAL A 50 -8.22 -3.47 -8.38
C VAL A 50 -8.85 -4.62 -7.60
N ARG A 51 -8.72 -5.85 -8.10
CA ARG A 51 -9.15 -7.05 -7.38
C ARG A 51 -7.95 -7.75 -6.78
N THR A 52 -8.01 -8.02 -5.49
CA THR A 52 -6.92 -8.68 -4.78
C THR A 52 -7.31 -10.10 -4.44
N ASP A 53 -6.54 -11.06 -4.92
CA ASP A 53 -6.73 -12.49 -4.62
C ASP A 53 -5.87 -12.89 -3.43
N ASP A 54 -6.18 -14.05 -2.85
CA ASP A 54 -5.38 -14.57 -1.72
C ASP A 54 -3.91 -14.70 -2.08
N THR A 55 -3.61 -15.10 -3.32
CA THR A 55 -2.24 -15.26 -3.77
C THR A 55 -1.48 -13.94 -3.91
N ASP A 56 -2.21 -12.82 -3.97
CA ASP A 56 -1.62 -11.50 -4.04
C ASP A 56 -1.22 -10.98 -2.67
N LEU A 57 -1.73 -11.57 -1.60
CA LEU A 57 -1.50 -11.11 -0.23
C LEU A 57 -0.15 -11.60 0.28
N VAL A 58 0.91 -11.13 -0.37
CA VAL A 58 2.27 -11.45 0.03
C VAL A 58 3.00 -10.13 0.33
N GLU A 59 3.91 -10.18 1.29
CA GLU A 59 4.63 -9.00 1.73
C GLU A 59 5.36 -8.30 0.59
N ASP A 60 5.90 -9.06 -0.35
CA ASP A 60 6.64 -8.49 -1.48
C ASP A 60 5.82 -7.51 -2.32
N ASN A 61 4.50 -7.68 -2.37
CA ASN A 61 3.64 -6.79 -3.14
C ASN A 61 3.37 -5.48 -2.41
N PHE A 62 3.58 -5.44 -1.10
CA PHE A 62 3.20 -4.29 -0.27
C PHE A 62 4.32 -3.78 0.62
N ARG A 63 5.55 -4.21 0.36
CA ARG A 63 6.67 -3.86 1.24
C ARG A 63 7.03 -2.37 1.23
N ASN A 64 6.79 -1.70 0.10
CA ASN A 64 7.04 -0.26 -0.01
C ASN A 64 6.11 0.33 -1.06
N LEU A 65 6.14 1.66 -1.22
CA LEU A 65 5.26 2.35 -2.19
C LEU A 65 5.49 1.87 -3.61
N ARG A 66 6.75 1.67 -3.99
CA ARG A 66 7.07 1.23 -5.34
C ARG A 66 6.44 -0.13 -5.64
N ALA A 67 6.50 -1.06 -4.71
CA ALA A 67 5.90 -2.37 -4.88
C ALA A 67 4.38 -2.28 -5.00
N ILE A 68 3.76 -1.42 -4.19
CA ILE A 68 2.31 -1.21 -4.23
C ILE A 68 1.90 -0.62 -5.59
N GLU A 69 2.63 0.36 -6.08
CA GLU A 69 2.34 0.96 -7.39
C GLU A 69 2.47 -0.07 -8.50
N ASP A 70 3.51 -0.90 -8.46
CA ASP A 70 3.70 -1.96 -9.44
C ASP A 70 2.55 -2.96 -9.38
N PHE A 71 2.12 -3.32 -8.18
CA PHE A 71 1.01 -4.24 -7.99
C PHE A 71 -0.28 -3.68 -8.61
N VAL A 72 -0.59 -2.43 -8.31
CA VAL A 72 -1.80 -1.79 -8.86
C VAL A 72 -1.73 -1.74 -10.38
N SER A 73 -0.56 -1.37 -10.92
CA SER A 73 -0.38 -1.28 -12.37
C SER A 73 -0.58 -2.62 -13.05
N ARG A 74 -0.05 -3.70 -12.46
CA ARG A 74 -0.22 -5.05 -13.01
C ARG A 74 -1.68 -5.49 -12.99
N LYS A 75 -2.38 -5.17 -11.91
CA LYS A 75 -3.77 -5.58 -11.75
C LYS A 75 -4.72 -4.81 -12.66
N LYS A 76 -4.37 -3.59 -13.01
CA LYS A 76 -5.20 -2.76 -13.89
C LYS A 76 -4.97 -3.07 -15.36
N SER A 77 -3.92 -3.74 -15.69
CA SER A 77 -3.56 -4.06 -17.09
C SER A 77 -4.52 -5.09 -17.69
#